data_ec29648c3dcc49ca28fc8c9e82575ef5
#
_entry.id   ec29648c3dcc49ca28fc8c9e82575ef5
#
_cell.length_a   1.000
_cell.length_b   1.000
_cell.length_c   1.000
_cell.angle_alpha   90.00
_cell.angle_beta   90.00
_cell.angle_gamma   90.00
#
_symmetry.space_group_name_H-M   'P 1'
#
loop_
_entity.id
_entity.type
_entity.pdbx_description
1 polymer ?
#
loop_
_entity_poly.entity_id
_entity_poly.type
_entity_poly.pdbx_seq_one_letter_code
_entity_poly.pdbx_strand_id
1 'polypeptide(L)'
;MNTIDRKSRARFAAAAIVTIVLLACVARLFAGELKRLAAIELPGPSGLRFDYLTIDYDDHYLFVTHLGPGILYVLDLRMNKVVKTIEDLPGIEGVEYVPDLKKLYTSDWHEDKIGVIDLATLQVIKKIPTESKPDGSAYAAPFHKLYVSDEIAKAVAIVDVTRDEIVKTLRFDSETGMPQYDPVGKKIYVNLQDQNILATIDPATDSVVGMNPVGKCRGNHGMALDSEHRRAFLSCEQNSLLTVFDLEKNEPIAYLPIADGADVVKFDPGLKRIYVACYSGAISVFEEKDPDHYRKLGDVSVAHAVHSIAVDTETHRIYAPEQEQDGVPVARLVIYEASGK
;
A
#
# COMPACT_ATOMS: atom_id res chain seq x y z
N MET A 1 -17.92 -32.48 -62.66
CA MET A 1 -18.57 -31.30 -62.05
C MET A 1 -18.52 -31.47 -60.53
N ASN A 2 -17.62 -30.78 -59.86
CA ASN A 2 -17.19 -31.09 -58.51
C ASN A 2 -18.18 -30.54 -57.45
N THR A 3 -18.79 -31.47 -56.69
CA THR A 3 -19.45 -31.16 -55.43
C THR A 3 -18.41 -31.12 -54.31
N ILE A 4 -17.79 -29.99 -54.09
CA ILE A 4 -16.89 -29.77 -52.96
C ILE A 4 -17.76 -29.56 -51.70
N ASP A 5 -17.59 -30.53 -50.85
CA ASP A 5 -18.16 -30.85 -49.56
C ASP A 5 -18.43 -29.67 -48.63
N ARG A 6 -19.68 -29.33 -48.42
CA ARG A 6 -20.15 -28.36 -47.39
C ARG A 6 -19.75 -28.75 -45.97
N LYS A 7 -19.42 -30.02 -45.69
CA LYS A 7 -19.00 -30.51 -44.36
C LYS A 7 -17.56 -30.12 -44.01
N SER A 8 -16.69 -29.90 -45.00
CA SER A 8 -15.30 -29.48 -44.74
C SER A 8 -15.23 -28.01 -44.28
N ARG A 9 -16.04 -27.13 -44.86
CA ARG A 9 -16.08 -25.70 -44.46
C ARG A 9 -16.66 -25.48 -43.05
N ALA A 10 -17.61 -26.30 -42.62
CA ALA A 10 -18.17 -26.24 -41.29
C ALA A 10 -17.17 -26.71 -40.20
N ARG A 11 -16.31 -27.68 -40.52
CA ARG A 11 -15.27 -28.18 -39.61
C ARG A 11 -14.11 -27.17 -39.43
N PHE A 12 -13.72 -26.45 -40.48
CA PHE A 12 -12.71 -25.41 -40.39
C PHE A 12 -13.24 -24.19 -39.64
N ALA A 13 -14.48 -23.78 -39.82
CA ALA A 13 -15.09 -22.68 -39.08
C ALA A 13 -15.25 -23.01 -37.59
N ALA A 14 -15.66 -24.24 -37.26
CA ALA A 14 -15.78 -24.70 -35.87
C ALA A 14 -14.41 -24.77 -35.15
N ALA A 15 -13.38 -25.28 -35.85
CA ALA A 15 -12.01 -25.33 -35.31
C ALA A 15 -11.42 -23.91 -35.05
N ALA A 16 -11.66 -22.98 -35.97
CA ALA A 16 -11.21 -21.61 -35.83
C ALA A 16 -11.90 -20.87 -34.64
N ILE A 17 -13.21 -21.08 -34.47
CA ILE A 17 -13.97 -20.50 -33.36
C ILE A 17 -13.52 -21.08 -32.01
N VAL A 18 -13.28 -22.39 -31.93
CA VAL A 18 -12.77 -23.03 -30.70
C VAL A 18 -11.38 -22.56 -30.37
N THR A 19 -10.51 -22.37 -31.36
CA THR A 19 -9.14 -21.86 -31.12
C THR A 19 -9.16 -20.39 -30.68
N ILE A 20 -10.02 -19.53 -31.22
CA ILE A 20 -10.18 -18.13 -30.81
C ILE A 20 -10.79 -18.06 -29.41
N VAL A 21 -11.75 -18.90 -29.06
CA VAL A 21 -12.33 -18.94 -27.71
C VAL A 21 -11.32 -19.47 -26.68
N LEU A 22 -10.50 -20.48 -27.03
CA LEU A 22 -9.41 -20.97 -26.16
C LEU A 22 -8.32 -19.92 -25.95
N LEU A 23 -7.90 -19.20 -27.00
CA LEU A 23 -6.94 -18.11 -26.91
C LEU A 23 -7.50 -16.94 -26.08
N ALA A 24 -8.78 -16.60 -26.22
CA ALA A 24 -9.43 -15.58 -25.42
C ALA A 24 -9.62 -16.00 -23.95
N CYS A 25 -9.87 -17.30 -23.68
CA CYS A 25 -9.90 -17.85 -22.31
C CYS A 25 -8.51 -17.87 -21.67
N VAL A 26 -7.46 -18.23 -22.41
CA VAL A 26 -6.08 -18.21 -21.92
C VAL A 26 -5.64 -16.78 -21.65
N ALA A 27 -5.93 -15.81 -22.53
CA ALA A 27 -5.64 -14.41 -22.28
C ALA A 27 -6.39 -13.84 -21.06
N ARG A 28 -7.59 -14.35 -20.73
CA ARG A 28 -8.32 -13.97 -19.52
C ARG A 28 -7.77 -14.59 -18.22
N LEU A 29 -7.09 -15.73 -18.30
CA LEU A 29 -6.43 -16.36 -17.14
C LEU A 29 -5.18 -15.60 -16.66
N PHE A 30 -4.55 -14.78 -17.50
CA PHE A 30 -3.34 -14.05 -17.16
C PHE A 30 -3.56 -12.57 -16.79
N ALA A 31 -4.78 -12.06 -16.89
CA ALA A 31 -5.06 -10.62 -16.71
C ALA A 31 -4.92 -10.10 -15.27
N GLY A 32 -4.67 -10.97 -14.30
CA GLY A 32 -4.48 -10.61 -12.89
C GLY A 32 -3.20 -11.20 -12.28
N GLU A 33 -2.40 -11.94 -13.06
CA GLU A 33 -1.21 -12.59 -12.54
C GLU A 33 -0.10 -11.58 -12.28
N LEU A 34 0.41 -11.63 -11.05
CA LEU A 34 1.71 -11.06 -10.71
C LEU A 34 2.76 -12.12 -11.00
N LYS A 35 3.63 -11.84 -11.96
CA LYS A 35 4.75 -12.71 -12.26
C LYS A 35 5.88 -12.45 -11.27
N ARG A 36 6.26 -13.46 -10.48
CA ARG A 36 7.44 -13.38 -9.62
C ARG A 36 8.69 -13.24 -10.48
N LEU A 37 9.45 -12.17 -10.27
CA LEU A 37 10.70 -11.88 -10.98
C LEU A 37 11.92 -12.35 -10.20
N ALA A 38 11.99 -12.01 -8.91
CA ALA A 38 13.15 -12.26 -8.07
C ALA A 38 12.76 -12.37 -6.59
N ALA A 39 13.67 -12.87 -5.79
CA ALA A 39 13.66 -12.73 -4.35
C ALA A 39 15.05 -12.27 -3.89
N ILE A 40 15.07 -11.33 -2.94
CA ILE A 40 16.28 -10.77 -2.35
C ILE A 40 16.28 -11.18 -0.88
N GLU A 41 17.29 -11.94 -0.45
CA GLU A 41 17.46 -12.26 0.96
C GLU A 41 17.84 -11.00 1.73
N LEU A 42 17.13 -10.76 2.84
CA LEU A 42 17.37 -9.62 3.72
C LEU A 42 18.25 -10.09 4.90
N PRO A 43 19.33 -9.36 5.22
CA PRO A 43 20.22 -9.78 6.32
C PRO A 43 19.52 -9.59 7.67
N GLY A 44 19.68 -10.56 8.59
CA GLY A 44 19.14 -10.51 9.93
C GLY A 44 18.25 -11.70 10.29
N PRO A 45 17.45 -11.58 11.36
CA PRO A 45 16.61 -12.67 11.83
C PRO A 45 15.45 -12.96 10.89
N SER A 46 15.11 -14.25 10.75
CA SER A 46 14.00 -14.74 9.92
C SER A 46 12.74 -14.98 10.74
N GLY A 47 11.57 -15.02 10.10
CA GLY A 47 10.30 -15.37 10.72
C GLY A 47 9.67 -14.27 11.57
N LEU A 48 10.17 -13.04 11.45
CA LEU A 48 9.65 -11.87 12.17
C LEU A 48 8.90 -10.95 11.22
N ARG A 49 7.92 -10.21 11.78
CA ARG A 49 7.00 -9.33 11.04
C ARG A 49 7.75 -8.20 10.33
N PHE A 50 7.45 -8.02 9.06
CA PHE A 50 7.69 -6.81 8.29
C PHE A 50 6.48 -5.89 8.36
N ASP A 51 6.64 -4.64 7.88
CA ASP A 51 5.51 -3.74 7.75
C ASP A 51 5.68 -2.81 6.53
N TYR A 52 5.44 -1.47 6.66
CA TYR A 52 5.37 -0.57 5.52
C TYR A 52 6.66 -0.45 4.71
N LEU A 53 6.46 -0.07 3.46
CA LEU A 53 7.54 0.21 2.52
C LEU A 53 7.28 1.55 1.84
N THR A 54 8.37 2.28 1.54
CA THR A 54 8.29 3.51 0.73
C THR A 54 9.43 3.56 -0.30
N ILE A 55 9.22 4.30 -1.39
CA ILE A 55 10.17 4.43 -2.49
C ILE A 55 10.65 5.87 -2.59
N ASP A 56 11.98 6.05 -2.62
CA ASP A 56 12.63 7.26 -3.07
C ASP A 56 12.90 7.15 -4.58
N TYR A 57 12.12 7.85 -5.37
CA TYR A 57 12.26 7.85 -6.83
C TYR A 57 13.46 8.66 -7.30
N ASP A 58 13.94 9.64 -6.53
CA ASP A 58 15.09 10.48 -6.91
C ASP A 58 16.40 9.68 -6.91
N ASP A 59 16.65 8.91 -5.84
CA ASP A 59 17.86 8.12 -5.65
C ASP A 59 17.65 6.63 -5.97
N HIS A 60 16.43 6.22 -6.33
CA HIS A 60 15.99 4.85 -6.62
C HIS A 60 16.21 3.89 -5.46
N TYR A 61 15.85 4.30 -4.25
CA TYR A 61 15.88 3.44 -3.08
C TYR A 61 14.48 2.94 -2.71
N LEU A 62 14.43 1.71 -2.26
CA LEU A 62 13.29 1.15 -1.56
C LEU A 62 13.67 1.00 -0.08
N PHE A 63 12.83 1.52 0.78
CA PHE A 63 12.94 1.36 2.23
C PHE A 63 11.93 0.31 2.68
N VAL A 64 12.41 -0.71 3.40
CA VAL A 64 11.60 -1.84 3.88
C VAL A 64 11.74 -1.92 5.38
N THR A 65 10.64 -1.78 6.11
CA THR A 65 10.62 -1.93 7.56
C THR A 65 10.58 -3.39 7.95
N HIS A 66 11.38 -3.80 8.93
CA HIS A 66 11.34 -5.10 9.55
C HIS A 66 11.03 -4.90 11.03
N LEU A 67 9.75 -4.85 11.34
CA LEU A 67 9.21 -4.46 12.64
C LEU A 67 9.79 -5.31 13.78
N GLY A 68 9.76 -6.64 13.60
CA GLY A 68 10.16 -7.57 14.65
C GLY A 68 11.54 -7.31 15.23
N PRO A 69 12.60 -7.17 14.42
CA PRO A 69 13.95 -6.90 14.91
C PRO A 69 14.28 -5.39 15.04
N GLY A 70 13.42 -4.47 14.59
CA GLY A 70 13.69 -3.03 14.64
C GLY A 70 14.72 -2.58 13.60
N ILE A 71 14.59 -3.04 12.37
CA ILE A 71 15.54 -2.83 11.28
C ILE A 71 14.85 -2.13 10.10
N LEU A 72 15.53 -1.16 9.49
CA LEU A 72 15.15 -0.59 8.19
C LEU A 72 16.20 -1.01 7.14
N TYR A 73 15.76 -1.68 6.08
CA TYR A 73 16.61 -1.97 4.93
C TYR A 73 16.51 -0.87 3.89
N VAL A 74 17.66 -0.50 3.34
CA VAL A 74 17.80 0.39 2.18
C VAL A 74 18.24 -0.47 1.01
N LEU A 75 17.39 -0.60 -0.01
CA LEU A 75 17.68 -1.33 -1.22
C LEU A 75 17.87 -0.38 -2.40
N ASP A 76 18.94 -0.57 -3.17
CA ASP A 76 19.09 0.08 -4.48
C ASP A 76 18.27 -0.70 -5.52
N LEU A 77 17.25 -0.05 -6.09
CA LEU A 77 16.32 -0.66 -7.05
C LEU A 77 16.94 -0.90 -8.42
N ARG A 78 18.03 -0.21 -8.77
CA ARG A 78 18.77 -0.43 -10.02
C ARG A 78 19.61 -1.70 -9.96
N MET A 79 20.13 -2.01 -8.76
CA MET A 79 20.95 -3.19 -8.49
C MET A 79 20.14 -4.35 -7.90
N ASN A 80 18.92 -4.12 -7.43
CA ASN A 80 18.12 -5.06 -6.65
C ASN A 80 18.91 -5.64 -5.47
N LYS A 81 19.51 -4.77 -4.67
CA LYS A 81 20.43 -5.17 -3.60
C LYS A 81 20.27 -4.30 -2.37
N VAL A 82 20.36 -4.92 -1.18
CA VAL A 82 20.49 -4.20 0.09
C VAL A 82 21.84 -3.49 0.11
N VAL A 83 21.83 -2.17 0.26
CA VAL A 83 23.04 -1.33 0.33
C VAL A 83 23.32 -0.85 1.74
N LYS A 84 22.31 -0.83 2.61
CA LYS A 84 22.43 -0.42 4.00
C LYS A 84 21.37 -1.09 4.85
N THR A 85 21.74 -1.37 6.10
CA THR A 85 20.83 -1.73 7.19
C THR A 85 20.94 -0.65 8.25
N ILE A 86 19.81 -0.12 8.69
CA ILE A 86 19.71 0.88 9.77
C ILE A 86 19.02 0.17 10.93
N GLU A 87 19.66 0.15 12.08
CA GLU A 87 19.22 -0.53 13.30
C GLU A 87 18.79 0.49 14.37
N ASP A 88 18.42 0.02 15.55
CA ASP A 88 17.96 0.84 16.68
C ASP A 88 16.67 1.61 16.38
N LEU A 89 15.71 0.91 15.74
CA LEU A 89 14.36 1.39 15.44
C LEU A 89 13.32 0.40 16.01
N PRO A 90 13.21 0.25 17.34
CA PRO A 90 12.41 -0.79 17.99
C PRO A 90 10.95 -0.78 17.56
N GLY A 91 10.53 -1.86 16.89
CA GLY A 91 9.18 -1.96 16.36
C GLY A 91 8.89 -1.00 15.22
N ILE A 92 9.88 -0.72 14.37
CA ILE A 92 9.68 0.12 13.18
C ILE A 92 8.52 -0.45 12.34
N GLU A 93 7.46 0.29 12.23
CA GLU A 93 6.24 -0.02 11.49
C GLU A 93 6.15 0.88 10.26
N GLY A 94 5.92 2.18 10.46
CA GLY A 94 5.84 3.16 9.38
C GLY A 94 7.20 3.64 8.86
N VAL A 95 7.24 4.01 7.59
CA VAL A 95 8.36 4.75 6.97
C VAL A 95 7.82 5.68 5.88
N GLU A 96 8.16 6.97 5.98
CA GLU A 96 7.73 7.99 5.04
C GLU A 96 8.92 8.80 4.52
N TYR A 97 8.98 8.98 3.20
CA TYR A 97 10.00 9.78 2.54
C TYR A 97 9.58 11.24 2.41
N VAL A 98 10.47 12.14 2.82
CA VAL A 98 10.32 13.59 2.72
C VAL A 98 11.36 14.12 1.73
N PRO A 99 11.03 14.20 0.43
CA PRO A 99 11.97 14.44 -0.67
C PRO A 99 12.67 15.80 -0.59
N ASP A 100 11.95 16.86 -0.27
CA ASP A 100 12.46 18.23 -0.23
C ASP A 100 13.48 18.45 0.89
N LEU A 101 13.53 17.60 1.91
CA LEU A 101 14.52 17.66 2.99
C LEU A 101 15.51 16.49 2.96
N LYS A 102 15.37 15.54 2.03
CA LYS A 102 16.14 14.31 1.97
C LYS A 102 16.18 13.59 3.32
N LYS A 103 15.01 13.42 3.92
CA LYS A 103 14.83 12.71 5.19
C LYS A 103 13.85 11.56 5.06
N LEU A 104 13.99 10.57 5.95
CA LEU A 104 12.94 9.60 6.26
C LEU A 104 12.43 9.85 7.68
N TYR A 105 11.15 9.62 7.85
CA TYR A 105 10.52 9.53 9.16
C TYR A 105 10.03 8.10 9.37
N THR A 106 10.31 7.54 10.56
CA THR A 106 9.89 6.19 10.93
C THR A 106 8.92 6.25 12.09
N SER A 107 8.01 5.29 12.15
CA SER A 107 7.13 5.06 13.29
C SER A 107 7.69 3.90 14.10
N ASP A 108 8.31 4.20 15.25
CA ASP A 108 8.97 3.22 16.11
C ASP A 108 7.99 2.77 17.21
N TRP A 109 7.14 1.80 16.88
CA TRP A 109 5.97 1.35 17.64
C TRP A 109 6.28 0.88 19.06
N HIS A 110 7.43 0.22 19.28
CA HIS A 110 7.81 -0.26 20.61
C HIS A 110 8.45 0.82 21.51
N GLU A 111 8.83 1.96 20.94
CA GLU A 111 9.40 3.08 21.69
C GLU A 111 8.44 4.26 21.87
N ASP A 112 7.26 4.26 21.21
CA ASP A 112 6.35 5.41 21.14
C ASP A 112 7.07 6.67 20.63
N LYS A 113 7.86 6.52 19.52
CA LYS A 113 8.66 7.60 18.93
C LYS A 113 8.54 7.63 17.42
N ILE A 114 8.82 8.80 16.89
CA ILE A 114 9.03 9.01 15.46
C ILE A 114 10.54 9.19 15.26
N GLY A 115 11.17 8.28 14.50
CA GLY A 115 12.58 8.39 14.12
C GLY A 115 12.75 9.37 12.95
N VAL A 116 13.88 10.08 12.93
CA VAL A 116 14.27 10.94 11.81
C VAL A 116 15.62 10.46 11.28
N ILE A 117 15.67 10.11 10.01
CA ILE A 117 16.85 9.59 9.33
C ILE A 117 17.28 10.59 8.27
N ASP A 118 18.55 10.97 8.28
CA ASP A 118 19.19 11.77 7.23
C ASP A 118 19.63 10.84 6.09
N LEU A 119 19.16 11.08 4.87
CA LEU A 119 19.45 10.23 3.72
C LEU A 119 20.86 10.39 3.16
N ALA A 120 21.54 11.50 3.42
CA ALA A 120 22.92 11.67 2.97
C ALA A 120 23.88 10.78 3.78
N THR A 121 23.56 10.53 5.04
CA THR A 121 24.39 9.73 5.96
C THR A 121 23.82 8.34 6.23
N LEU A 122 22.54 8.13 5.96
CA LEU A 122 21.75 6.94 6.32
C LEU A 122 21.86 6.63 7.83
N GLN A 123 21.70 7.67 8.66
CA GLN A 123 21.77 7.57 10.12
C GLN A 123 20.54 8.17 10.75
N VAL A 124 20.10 7.61 11.87
CA VAL A 124 19.10 8.21 12.75
C VAL A 124 19.72 9.46 13.40
N ILE A 125 19.14 10.63 13.15
CA ILE A 125 19.64 11.91 13.66
C ILE A 125 18.79 12.47 14.80
N LYS A 126 17.55 12.01 14.94
CA LYS A 126 16.63 12.43 16.00
C LYS A 126 15.57 11.36 16.26
N LYS A 127 15.07 11.32 17.49
CA LYS A 127 13.86 10.56 17.86
C LYS A 127 12.91 11.51 18.57
N ILE A 128 11.70 11.65 18.03
CA ILE A 128 10.68 12.58 18.54
C ILE A 128 9.67 11.74 19.34
N PRO A 129 9.51 11.97 20.66
CA PRO A 129 8.47 11.28 21.42
C PRO A 129 7.08 11.61 20.88
N THR A 130 6.26 10.60 20.70
CA THR A 130 4.84 10.72 20.36
C THR A 130 3.97 10.08 21.44
N GLU A 131 2.67 9.84 21.20
CA GLU A 131 1.83 9.34 22.28
C GLU A 131 1.95 7.82 22.43
N SER A 132 1.21 7.03 21.67
CA SER A 132 1.29 5.57 21.80
C SER A 132 1.05 4.88 20.47
N LYS A 133 2.01 4.04 20.11
CA LYS A 133 1.96 3.17 18.96
C LYS A 133 1.83 3.95 17.65
N PRO A 134 2.86 4.73 17.29
CA PRO A 134 2.91 5.34 15.98
C PRO A 134 2.95 4.27 14.89
N ASP A 135 2.14 4.47 13.84
CA ASP A 135 1.90 3.51 12.76
C ASP A 135 2.16 4.18 11.39
N GLY A 136 1.14 4.25 10.53
CA GLY A 136 1.24 4.86 9.21
C GLY A 136 1.42 6.37 9.24
N SER A 137 1.99 6.91 8.19
CA SER A 137 2.21 8.35 8.06
C SER A 137 1.98 8.86 6.64
N ALA A 138 1.75 10.18 6.51
CA ALA A 138 1.59 10.85 5.23
C ALA A 138 2.22 12.24 5.25
N TYR A 139 3.04 12.54 4.24
CA TYR A 139 3.69 13.82 4.09
C TYR A 139 2.89 14.79 3.21
N ALA A 140 2.53 15.95 3.74
CA ALA A 140 1.90 17.06 3.04
C ALA A 140 2.95 18.10 2.63
N ALA A 141 3.67 17.85 1.52
CA ALA A 141 4.81 18.63 1.07
C ALA A 141 4.57 20.16 1.01
N PRO A 142 3.46 20.69 0.46
CA PRO A 142 3.22 22.14 0.42
C PRO A 142 3.10 22.81 1.78
N PHE A 143 2.93 22.03 2.86
CA PHE A 143 2.76 22.52 4.22
C PHE A 143 3.97 22.19 5.11
N HIS A 144 4.93 21.40 4.60
CA HIS A 144 6.07 20.85 5.36
C HIS A 144 5.62 20.14 6.63
N LYS A 145 4.53 19.37 6.54
CA LYS A 145 3.93 18.64 7.67
C LYS A 145 3.81 17.17 7.39
N LEU A 146 4.20 16.36 8.37
CA LEU A 146 3.98 14.92 8.39
C LEU A 146 2.86 14.63 9.40
N TYR A 147 1.90 13.81 8.99
CA TYR A 147 0.78 13.33 9.79
C TYR A 147 1.05 11.87 10.14
N VAL A 148 1.20 11.55 11.41
CA VAL A 148 1.52 10.21 11.90
C VAL A 148 0.35 9.71 12.74
N SER A 149 -0.19 8.56 12.42
CA SER A 149 -1.17 7.87 13.26
C SER A 149 -0.50 7.39 14.54
N ASP A 150 -0.98 7.81 15.68
CA ASP A 150 -0.72 7.20 17.00
C ASP A 150 -1.90 6.27 17.29
N GLU A 151 -1.86 5.03 16.74
CA GLU A 151 -3.00 4.13 16.59
C GLU A 151 -3.74 3.90 17.91
N ILE A 152 -3.03 3.34 18.90
CA ILE A 152 -3.62 2.99 20.21
C ILE A 152 -3.93 4.23 21.06
N ALA A 153 -3.19 5.33 20.85
CA ALA A 153 -3.53 6.61 21.48
C ALA A 153 -4.75 7.28 20.87
N LYS A 154 -5.30 6.75 19.76
CA LYS A 154 -6.46 7.31 19.04
C LYS A 154 -6.22 8.75 18.63
N ALA A 155 -5.04 9.00 18.08
CA ALA A 155 -4.58 10.34 17.77
C ALA A 155 -3.82 10.41 16.44
N VAL A 156 -3.66 11.61 15.94
CA VAL A 156 -2.75 11.91 14.82
C VAL A 156 -1.80 13.00 15.26
N ALA A 157 -0.51 12.68 15.33
CA ALA A 157 0.55 13.64 15.58
C ALA A 157 0.88 14.40 14.28
N ILE A 158 1.03 15.71 14.38
CA ILE A 158 1.41 16.59 13.26
C ILE A 158 2.82 17.11 13.52
N VAL A 159 3.74 16.68 12.69
CA VAL A 159 5.17 17.03 12.77
C VAL A 159 5.49 18.14 11.77
N ASP A 160 6.11 19.23 12.22
CA ASP A 160 6.78 20.18 11.34
C ASP A 160 8.16 19.58 10.97
N VAL A 161 8.31 19.15 9.72
CA VAL A 161 9.51 18.45 9.25
C VAL A 161 10.72 19.37 9.07
N THR A 162 10.53 20.69 9.10
CA THR A 162 11.65 21.67 9.04
C THR A 162 12.35 21.81 10.39
N ARG A 163 11.63 21.52 11.49
CA ARG A 163 12.11 21.60 12.86
C ARG A 163 12.26 20.24 13.55
N ASP A 164 11.68 19.20 12.92
CA ASP A 164 11.56 17.86 13.49
C ASP A 164 10.87 17.90 14.87
N GLU A 165 9.69 18.54 14.94
CA GLU A 165 8.93 18.73 16.17
C GLU A 165 7.43 18.51 15.97
N ILE A 166 6.76 17.85 16.92
CA ILE A 166 5.30 17.77 16.94
C ILE A 166 4.76 19.17 17.28
N VAL A 167 3.94 19.71 16.37
CA VAL A 167 3.32 21.03 16.52
C VAL A 167 1.88 20.95 16.98
N LYS A 168 1.23 19.80 16.77
CA LYS A 168 -0.15 19.56 17.22
C LYS A 168 -0.43 18.06 17.27
N THR A 169 -1.36 17.68 18.14
CA THR A 169 -1.94 16.33 18.17
C THR A 169 -3.46 16.47 18.06
N LEU A 170 -4.06 15.76 17.10
CA LEU A 170 -5.50 15.64 16.95
C LEU A 170 -5.96 14.35 17.60
N ARG A 171 -7.03 14.40 18.39
CA ARG A 171 -7.57 13.24 19.12
C ARG A 171 -8.91 12.82 18.56
N PHE A 172 -9.12 11.52 18.54
CA PHE A 172 -10.35 10.88 18.07
C PHE A 172 -10.87 9.89 19.12
N ASP A 173 -12.09 9.41 18.95
CA ASP A 173 -12.67 8.35 19.78
C ASP A 173 -12.50 6.96 19.14
N SER A 174 -11.52 6.81 18.26
CA SER A 174 -11.28 5.61 17.44
C SER A 174 -9.79 5.41 17.21
N GLU A 175 -9.35 4.17 17.14
CA GLU A 175 -8.04 3.84 16.60
C GLU A 175 -7.88 4.45 15.22
N THR A 176 -6.69 5.04 14.97
CA THR A 176 -6.38 5.73 13.73
C THR A 176 -5.53 4.82 12.83
N GLY A 177 -6.05 4.48 11.67
CA GLY A 177 -5.30 3.74 10.65
C GLY A 177 -4.49 4.67 9.74
N MET A 178 -4.11 4.16 8.58
CA MET A 178 -3.21 4.84 7.65
C MET A 178 -3.74 6.21 7.20
N PRO A 179 -2.98 7.30 7.39
CA PRO A 179 -3.26 8.59 6.77
C PRO A 179 -2.77 8.63 5.32
N GLN A 180 -3.41 9.49 4.50
CA GLN A 180 -2.96 9.78 3.13
C GLN A 180 -3.13 11.26 2.82
N TYR A 181 -2.16 11.85 2.13
CA TYR A 181 -2.25 13.21 1.61
C TYR A 181 -2.77 13.21 0.18
N ASP A 182 -3.80 13.99 -0.06
CA ASP A 182 -4.36 14.24 -1.39
C ASP A 182 -3.85 15.58 -1.93
N PRO A 183 -2.94 15.58 -2.91
CA PRO A 183 -2.36 16.80 -3.45
C PRO A 183 -3.35 17.64 -4.27
N VAL A 184 -4.40 17.04 -4.82
CA VAL A 184 -5.43 17.75 -5.60
C VAL A 184 -6.40 18.46 -4.67
N GLY A 185 -6.99 17.74 -3.70
CA GLY A 185 -7.89 18.31 -2.71
C GLY A 185 -7.18 19.09 -1.60
N LYS A 186 -5.86 18.95 -1.48
CA LYS A 186 -5.04 19.52 -0.41
C LYS A 186 -5.60 19.19 0.97
N LYS A 187 -5.88 17.90 1.19
CA LYS A 187 -6.43 17.36 2.43
C LYS A 187 -5.65 16.12 2.87
N ILE A 188 -5.64 15.89 4.17
CA ILE A 188 -5.25 14.61 4.75
C ILE A 188 -6.53 13.82 5.04
N TYR A 189 -6.53 12.56 4.62
CA TYR A 189 -7.56 11.60 4.98
C TYR A 189 -6.97 10.61 5.98
N VAL A 190 -7.77 10.25 7.01
CA VAL A 190 -7.37 9.30 8.05
C VAL A 190 -8.50 8.32 8.29
N ASN A 191 -8.18 7.04 8.29
CA ASN A 191 -9.13 5.99 8.66
C ASN A 191 -9.34 5.98 10.18
N LEU A 192 -10.60 5.97 10.62
CA LEU A 192 -11.00 5.79 12.01
C LEU A 192 -11.68 4.41 12.15
N GLN A 193 -10.88 3.42 12.56
CA GLN A 193 -11.18 1.99 12.43
C GLN A 193 -12.39 1.54 13.23
N ASP A 194 -12.43 1.89 14.52
CA ASP A 194 -13.53 1.48 15.43
C ASP A 194 -14.88 2.07 15.01
N GLN A 195 -14.85 3.27 14.44
CA GLN A 195 -16.05 4.02 14.06
C GLN A 195 -16.46 3.81 12.61
N ASN A 196 -15.60 3.20 11.78
CA ASN A 196 -15.82 3.05 10.35
C ASN A 196 -16.08 4.41 9.66
N ILE A 197 -15.19 5.36 9.90
CA ILE A 197 -15.25 6.73 9.42
C ILE A 197 -13.97 7.05 8.64
N LEU A 198 -14.10 7.83 7.59
CA LEU A 198 -13.01 8.53 6.94
C LEU A 198 -12.99 9.97 7.44
N ALA A 199 -12.00 10.31 8.25
CA ALA A 199 -11.80 11.68 8.72
C ALA A 199 -11.03 12.48 7.68
N THR A 200 -11.36 13.77 7.56
CA THR A 200 -10.68 14.72 6.68
C THR A 200 -10.07 15.83 7.52
N ILE A 201 -8.77 16.07 7.35
CA ILE A 201 -8.02 17.12 8.04
C ILE A 201 -7.58 18.16 7.00
N ASP A 202 -7.73 19.43 7.34
CA ASP A 202 -7.18 20.54 6.55
C ASP A 202 -5.78 20.88 7.03
N PRO A 203 -4.71 20.63 6.25
CA PRO A 203 -3.34 20.89 6.65
C PRO A 203 -2.97 22.38 6.75
N ALA A 204 -3.81 23.28 6.19
CA ALA A 204 -3.59 24.72 6.37
C ALA A 204 -3.95 25.20 7.79
N THR A 205 -4.91 24.52 8.44
CA THR A 205 -5.43 24.90 9.77
C THR A 205 -5.17 23.84 10.84
N ASP A 206 -4.68 22.66 10.44
CA ASP A 206 -4.52 21.48 11.29
C ASP A 206 -5.84 21.14 12.05
N SER A 207 -6.94 21.15 11.32
CA SER A 207 -8.27 20.94 11.91
C SER A 207 -9.03 19.85 11.17
N VAL A 208 -9.78 19.04 11.90
CA VAL A 208 -10.73 18.08 11.32
C VAL A 208 -11.87 18.88 10.67
N VAL A 209 -12.09 18.67 9.39
CA VAL A 209 -13.11 19.37 8.59
C VAL A 209 -14.19 18.44 8.03
N GLY A 210 -14.02 17.13 8.19
CA GLY A 210 -15.00 16.12 7.77
C GLY A 210 -14.88 14.84 8.58
N MET A 211 -16.02 14.18 8.79
CA MET A 211 -16.16 12.89 9.47
C MET A 211 -17.22 12.10 8.73
N ASN A 212 -16.80 11.25 7.78
CA ASN A 212 -17.70 10.65 6.81
C ASN A 212 -17.78 9.13 6.98
N PRO A 213 -18.99 8.55 7.20
CA PRO A 213 -19.14 7.11 7.32
C PRO A 213 -18.74 6.36 6.04
N VAL A 214 -18.00 5.28 6.17
CA VAL A 214 -17.55 4.45 5.05
C VAL A 214 -18.52 3.31 4.68
N GLY A 215 -19.76 3.43 5.11
CA GLY A 215 -20.87 2.57 4.72
C GLY A 215 -20.76 1.15 5.23
N LYS A 216 -20.59 0.17 4.31
CA LYS A 216 -20.50 -1.26 4.67
C LYS A 216 -19.13 -1.69 5.16
N CYS A 217 -18.10 -0.87 5.02
CA CYS A 217 -16.76 -1.15 5.52
C CYS A 217 -16.76 -1.38 7.03
N ARG A 218 -15.97 -2.35 7.49
CA ARG A 218 -15.73 -2.62 8.90
C ARG A 218 -14.24 -2.70 9.15
N GLY A 219 -13.75 -1.89 10.12
CA GLY A 219 -12.31 -1.78 10.37
C GLY A 219 -11.57 -1.24 9.15
N ASN A 220 -11.87 0.00 8.72
CA ASN A 220 -11.13 0.63 7.63
C ASN A 220 -9.72 1.00 8.13
N HIS A 221 -8.72 0.33 7.57
CA HIS A 221 -7.32 0.46 7.99
C HIS A 221 -6.44 1.05 6.89
N GLY A 222 -6.08 0.27 5.87
CA GLY A 222 -5.25 0.73 4.77
C GLY A 222 -5.98 1.66 3.81
N MET A 223 -5.21 2.50 3.11
CA MET A 223 -5.76 3.45 2.15
C MET A 223 -4.79 3.73 1.01
N ALA A 224 -5.33 3.86 -0.21
CA ALA A 224 -4.65 4.47 -1.34
C ALA A 224 -5.58 5.49 -2.02
N LEU A 225 -4.99 6.47 -2.69
CA LEU A 225 -5.75 7.53 -3.37
C LEU A 225 -5.53 7.49 -4.88
N ASP A 226 -6.60 7.61 -5.63
CA ASP A 226 -6.60 8.20 -6.97
C ASP A 226 -7.01 9.67 -6.85
N SER A 227 -6.03 10.52 -6.66
CA SER A 227 -6.27 11.95 -6.46
C SER A 227 -6.77 12.63 -7.72
N GLU A 228 -6.40 12.15 -8.92
CA GLU A 228 -6.85 12.71 -10.20
C GLU A 228 -8.37 12.59 -10.34
N HIS A 229 -8.92 11.43 -10.02
CA HIS A 229 -10.37 11.18 -10.10
C HIS A 229 -11.08 11.31 -8.75
N ARG A 230 -10.41 11.79 -7.72
CA ARG A 230 -10.99 12.02 -6.40
C ARG A 230 -11.60 10.77 -5.77
N ARG A 231 -10.85 9.65 -5.79
CA ARG A 231 -11.25 8.38 -5.19
C ARG A 231 -10.28 7.97 -4.10
N ALA A 232 -10.82 7.38 -3.02
CA ALA A 232 -10.05 6.66 -2.03
C ALA A 232 -10.43 5.18 -2.05
N PHE A 233 -9.43 4.33 -1.95
CA PHE A 233 -9.56 2.88 -1.87
C PHE A 233 -9.23 2.47 -0.43
N LEU A 234 -10.23 1.99 0.31
CA LEU A 234 -10.13 1.67 1.73
C LEU A 234 -10.22 0.16 1.93
N SER A 235 -9.21 -0.46 2.53
CA SER A 235 -9.30 -1.85 2.97
C SER A 235 -10.13 -1.95 4.23
N CYS A 236 -11.06 -2.91 4.27
CA CYS A 236 -11.94 -3.18 5.38
C CYS A 236 -11.54 -4.53 5.99
N GLU A 237 -10.67 -4.51 6.97
CA GLU A 237 -10.02 -5.67 7.55
C GLU A 237 -11.03 -6.69 8.12
N GLN A 238 -12.04 -6.20 8.84
CA GLN A 238 -12.97 -7.05 9.60
C GLN A 238 -14.05 -7.71 8.74
N ASN A 239 -14.21 -7.33 7.46
CA ASN A 239 -15.24 -7.92 6.60
C ASN A 239 -14.84 -8.10 5.14
N SER A 240 -13.53 -8.10 4.87
CA SER A 240 -12.92 -8.50 3.58
C SER A 240 -13.51 -7.75 2.39
N LEU A 241 -13.63 -6.43 2.51
CA LEU A 241 -14.08 -5.53 1.46
C LEU A 241 -13.00 -4.49 1.12
N LEU A 242 -12.89 -4.16 -0.15
CA LEU A 242 -12.32 -2.91 -0.61
C LEU A 242 -13.47 -1.94 -0.86
N THR A 243 -13.50 -0.83 -0.15
CA THR A 243 -14.49 0.23 -0.35
C THR A 243 -13.88 1.29 -1.25
N VAL A 244 -14.60 1.65 -2.31
CA VAL A 244 -14.27 2.84 -3.11
C VAL A 244 -15.11 4.01 -2.59
N PHE A 245 -14.42 5.08 -2.23
CA PHE A 245 -15.02 6.27 -1.63
C PHE A 245 -14.83 7.48 -2.55
N ASP A 246 -15.91 8.18 -2.85
CA ASP A 246 -15.91 9.42 -3.61
C ASP A 246 -15.56 10.60 -2.67
N LEU A 247 -14.38 11.19 -2.88
CA LEU A 247 -13.86 12.28 -2.04
C LEU A 247 -14.54 13.64 -2.30
N GLU A 248 -15.29 13.79 -3.39
CA GLU A 248 -16.05 15.00 -3.66
C GLU A 248 -17.45 14.93 -3.04
N LYS A 249 -18.11 13.77 -3.20
CA LYS A 249 -19.44 13.56 -2.62
C LYS A 249 -19.39 13.18 -1.15
N ASN A 250 -18.21 12.75 -0.67
CA ASN A 250 -17.99 12.25 0.70
C ASN A 250 -18.88 11.03 1.02
N GLU A 251 -18.96 10.09 0.09
CA GLU A 251 -19.74 8.86 0.25
C GLU A 251 -19.08 7.64 -0.42
N PRO A 252 -19.31 6.43 0.07
CA PRO A 252 -18.86 5.21 -0.57
C PRO A 252 -19.70 4.93 -1.83
N ILE A 253 -19.04 4.58 -2.95
CA ILE A 253 -19.69 4.31 -4.24
C ILE A 253 -19.61 2.84 -4.67
N ALA A 254 -18.64 2.08 -4.16
CA ALA A 254 -18.53 0.65 -4.46
C ALA A 254 -17.95 -0.16 -3.29
N TYR A 255 -18.31 -1.46 -3.26
CA TYR A 255 -17.81 -2.44 -2.30
C TYR A 255 -17.40 -3.70 -3.06
N LEU A 256 -16.12 -4.02 -3.03
CA LEU A 256 -15.51 -5.07 -3.82
C LEU A 256 -14.97 -6.15 -2.88
N PRO A 257 -15.32 -7.44 -3.07
CA PRO A 257 -14.82 -8.50 -2.21
C PRO A 257 -13.32 -8.74 -2.44
N ILE A 258 -12.57 -8.83 -1.34
CA ILE A 258 -11.12 -9.11 -1.32
C ILE A 258 -10.82 -10.35 -0.49
N ALA A 259 -9.55 -10.77 -0.45
CA ALA A 259 -9.10 -11.83 0.43
C ALA A 259 -9.12 -11.39 1.91
N ASP A 260 -9.11 -12.35 2.82
CA ASP A 260 -9.22 -12.11 4.26
C ASP A 260 -7.95 -11.48 4.84
N GLY A 261 -8.14 -10.65 5.88
CA GLY A 261 -7.05 -9.97 6.57
C GLY A 261 -6.41 -8.89 5.69
N ALA A 262 -7.24 -8.09 5.05
CA ALA A 262 -6.78 -6.98 4.21
C ALA A 262 -6.13 -5.88 5.06
N ASP A 263 -4.99 -5.40 4.60
CA ASP A 263 -4.22 -4.37 5.27
C ASP A 263 -3.82 -3.28 4.27
N VAL A 264 -2.61 -3.29 3.74
CA VAL A 264 -2.10 -2.22 2.87
C VAL A 264 -2.74 -2.25 1.49
N VAL A 265 -3.20 -1.08 1.06
CA VAL A 265 -3.70 -0.81 -0.29
C VAL A 265 -2.70 0.06 -1.04
N LYS A 266 -2.43 -0.27 -2.29
CA LYS A 266 -1.64 0.57 -3.22
C LYS A 266 -2.38 0.73 -4.54
N PHE A 267 -2.21 1.88 -5.16
CA PHE A 267 -2.75 2.21 -6.48
C PHE A 267 -1.63 2.52 -7.47
N ASP A 268 -1.70 1.91 -8.64
CA ASP A 268 -0.83 2.19 -9.78
C ASP A 268 -1.64 2.96 -10.84
N PRO A 269 -1.48 4.27 -10.94
CA PRO A 269 -2.23 5.08 -11.90
C PRO A 269 -1.83 4.77 -13.35
N GLY A 270 -0.60 4.32 -13.62
CA GLY A 270 -0.13 3.98 -14.95
C GLY A 270 -0.82 2.76 -15.55
N LEU A 271 -1.10 1.77 -14.71
CA LEU A 271 -1.85 0.57 -15.09
C LEU A 271 -3.32 0.63 -14.69
N LYS A 272 -3.75 1.66 -13.96
CA LYS A 272 -5.08 1.77 -13.34
C LYS A 272 -5.40 0.52 -12.51
N ARG A 273 -4.47 0.13 -11.65
CA ARG A 273 -4.60 -1.07 -10.82
C ARG A 273 -4.54 -0.77 -9.34
N ILE A 274 -5.42 -1.44 -8.61
CA ILE A 274 -5.47 -1.42 -7.15
C ILE A 274 -4.98 -2.78 -6.66
N TYR A 275 -4.05 -2.76 -5.71
CA TYR A 275 -3.50 -3.94 -5.06
C TYR A 275 -3.80 -3.87 -3.58
N VAL A 276 -4.37 -4.94 -3.03
CA VAL A 276 -4.66 -5.08 -1.60
C VAL A 276 -3.90 -6.27 -1.07
N ALA A 277 -2.93 -6.01 -0.20
CA ALA A 277 -2.20 -7.07 0.49
C ALA A 277 -3.02 -7.59 1.67
N CYS A 278 -3.06 -8.92 1.83
CA CYS A 278 -3.93 -9.59 2.78
C CYS A 278 -3.15 -10.65 3.56
N TYR A 279 -3.26 -10.64 4.89
CA TYR A 279 -2.61 -11.60 5.79
C TYR A 279 -2.85 -13.06 5.45
N SER A 280 -3.95 -13.38 4.78
CA SER A 280 -4.26 -14.74 4.30
C SER A 280 -3.27 -15.28 3.27
N GLY A 281 -2.30 -14.50 2.81
CA GLY A 281 -1.33 -14.87 1.78
C GLY A 281 -1.86 -14.64 0.37
N ALA A 282 -2.54 -13.52 0.16
CA ALA A 282 -3.04 -13.11 -1.14
C ALA A 282 -2.84 -11.61 -1.38
N ILE A 283 -2.64 -11.23 -2.64
CA ILE A 283 -2.80 -9.86 -3.11
C ILE A 283 -4.05 -9.83 -3.99
N SER A 284 -5.10 -9.15 -3.53
CA SER A 284 -6.30 -8.92 -4.34
C SER A 284 -6.03 -7.80 -5.34
N VAL A 285 -6.26 -8.07 -6.63
CA VAL A 285 -5.94 -7.16 -7.73
C VAL A 285 -7.20 -6.72 -8.44
N PHE A 286 -7.35 -5.42 -8.63
CA PHE A 286 -8.46 -4.82 -9.36
C PHE A 286 -7.95 -3.91 -10.47
N GLU A 287 -8.76 -3.78 -11.50
CA GLU A 287 -8.62 -2.79 -12.56
C GLU A 287 -9.68 -1.71 -12.37
N GLU A 288 -9.28 -0.47 -12.34
CA GLU A 288 -10.14 0.67 -12.49
C GLU A 288 -10.41 0.88 -13.98
N LYS A 289 -11.62 0.58 -14.42
CA LYS A 289 -12.05 0.83 -15.80
C LYS A 289 -12.25 2.31 -16.07
N ASP A 290 -12.90 2.93 -15.15
CA ASP A 290 -13.13 4.36 -15.00
C ASP A 290 -13.41 4.65 -13.51
N PRO A 291 -13.51 5.92 -13.09
CA PRO A 291 -13.66 6.26 -11.67
C PRO A 291 -14.88 5.69 -10.94
N ASP A 292 -15.85 5.17 -11.68
CA ASP A 292 -17.10 4.62 -11.13
C ASP A 292 -17.22 3.09 -11.35
N HIS A 293 -16.32 2.47 -12.13
CA HIS A 293 -16.41 1.05 -12.48
C HIS A 293 -15.08 0.31 -12.27
N TYR A 294 -15.14 -0.74 -11.49
CA TYR A 294 -14.00 -1.56 -11.07
C TYR A 294 -14.21 -3.03 -11.43
N ARG A 295 -13.15 -3.71 -11.81
CA ARG A 295 -13.17 -5.13 -12.13
C ARG A 295 -12.12 -5.87 -11.31
N LYS A 296 -12.53 -6.89 -10.55
CA LYS A 296 -11.57 -7.82 -9.92
C LYS A 296 -10.83 -8.61 -10.99
N LEU A 297 -9.51 -8.59 -10.96
CA LEU A 297 -8.66 -9.38 -11.83
C LEU A 297 -8.36 -10.75 -11.22
N GLY A 298 -8.22 -10.82 -9.90
CA GLY A 298 -8.02 -12.06 -9.15
C GLY A 298 -7.43 -11.81 -7.76
N ASP A 299 -7.26 -12.90 -7.03
CA ASP A 299 -6.48 -12.98 -5.81
C ASP A 299 -5.19 -13.75 -6.16
N VAL A 300 -4.05 -13.06 -6.14
CA VAL A 300 -2.74 -13.66 -6.45
C VAL A 300 -2.17 -14.24 -5.17
N SER A 301 -1.87 -15.56 -5.19
CA SER A 301 -1.28 -16.23 -4.05
C SER A 301 0.16 -15.77 -3.83
N VAL A 302 0.46 -15.34 -2.61
CA VAL A 302 1.78 -14.96 -2.11
C VAL A 302 2.05 -15.73 -0.81
N ALA A 303 3.18 -15.49 -0.14
CA ALA A 303 3.43 -16.12 1.15
C ALA A 303 2.40 -15.65 2.20
N HIS A 304 2.09 -16.53 3.15
CA HIS A 304 1.25 -16.18 4.30
C HIS A 304 1.83 -15.00 5.06
N ALA A 305 0.98 -14.18 5.65
CA ALA A 305 1.33 -12.97 6.39
C ALA A 305 2.00 -11.85 5.57
N VAL A 306 1.99 -11.92 4.24
CA VAL A 306 2.29 -10.76 3.39
C VAL A 306 1.09 -9.82 3.43
N HIS A 307 1.18 -8.77 4.24
CA HIS A 307 0.12 -7.79 4.45
C HIS A 307 0.51 -6.37 4.02
N SER A 308 1.80 -6.18 3.69
CA SER A 308 2.32 -4.90 3.23
C SER A 308 3.05 -5.05 1.89
N ILE A 309 2.91 -4.05 1.04
CA ILE A 309 3.53 -3.99 -0.29
C ILE A 309 3.91 -2.56 -0.64
N ALA A 310 4.92 -2.40 -1.50
CA ALA A 310 5.13 -1.18 -2.27
C ALA A 310 4.85 -1.44 -3.75
N VAL A 311 4.39 -0.42 -4.45
CA VAL A 311 4.21 -0.42 -5.91
C VAL A 311 5.08 0.69 -6.48
N ASP A 312 6.02 0.31 -7.33
CA ASP A 312 6.81 1.25 -8.13
C ASP A 312 5.99 1.64 -9.37
N THR A 313 5.48 2.85 -9.38
CA THR A 313 4.61 3.36 -10.45
C THR A 313 5.34 3.69 -11.75
N GLU A 314 6.68 3.72 -11.74
CA GLU A 314 7.50 3.92 -12.95
C GLU A 314 7.76 2.59 -13.67
N THR A 315 8.06 1.53 -12.91
CA THR A 315 8.38 0.21 -13.45
C THR A 315 7.23 -0.79 -13.37
N HIS A 316 6.14 -0.46 -12.66
CA HIS A 316 4.98 -1.30 -12.38
C HIS A 316 5.34 -2.60 -11.64
N ARG A 317 6.39 -2.53 -10.81
CA ARG A 317 6.82 -3.63 -9.95
C ARG A 317 6.16 -3.53 -8.58
N ILE A 318 5.87 -4.70 -8.03
CA ILE A 318 5.34 -4.84 -6.67
C ILE A 318 6.43 -5.49 -5.81
N TYR A 319 6.70 -4.91 -4.66
CA TYR A 319 7.64 -5.39 -3.67
C TYR A 319 6.88 -5.87 -2.45
N ALA A 320 7.07 -7.15 -2.09
CA ALA A 320 6.37 -7.81 -1.00
C ALA A 320 7.39 -8.47 -0.07
N PRO A 321 7.53 -8.01 1.19
CA PRO A 321 8.39 -8.66 2.15
C PRO A 321 7.74 -9.95 2.66
N GLU A 322 8.53 -11.01 2.81
CA GLU A 322 8.08 -12.31 3.28
C GLU A 322 8.83 -12.70 4.56
N GLN A 323 8.08 -13.07 5.59
CA GLN A 323 8.60 -13.58 6.87
C GLN A 323 8.57 -15.10 6.95
N GLU A 324 7.79 -15.76 6.09
CA GLU A 324 7.74 -17.22 5.99
C GLU A 324 7.54 -17.65 4.53
N GLN A 325 7.95 -18.88 4.23
CA GLN A 325 7.60 -19.56 2.98
C GLN A 325 7.28 -21.02 3.30
N ASP A 326 6.06 -21.45 2.99
CA ASP A 326 5.59 -22.83 3.21
C ASP A 326 5.82 -23.30 4.67
N GLY A 327 5.58 -22.39 5.64
CA GLY A 327 5.80 -22.63 7.07
C GLY A 327 7.27 -22.58 7.52
N VAL A 328 8.20 -22.23 6.62
CA VAL A 328 9.62 -22.04 6.96
C VAL A 328 9.91 -20.55 7.17
N PRO A 329 10.48 -20.17 8.33
CA PRO A 329 10.89 -18.79 8.58
C PRO A 329 11.90 -18.28 7.55
N VAL A 330 11.63 -17.13 6.95
CA VAL A 330 12.53 -16.42 6.03
C VAL A 330 12.58 -14.94 6.39
N ALA A 331 13.54 -14.21 5.83
CA ALA A 331 13.57 -12.76 5.78
C ALA A 331 13.99 -12.38 4.36
N ARG A 332 13.01 -12.00 3.50
CA ARG A 332 13.30 -11.69 2.12
C ARG A 332 12.28 -10.74 1.51
N LEU A 333 12.67 -10.09 0.44
CA LEU A 333 11.82 -9.26 -0.38
C LEU A 333 11.57 -9.95 -1.72
N VAL A 334 10.32 -10.19 -2.06
CA VAL A 334 9.94 -10.73 -3.37
C VAL A 334 9.49 -9.62 -4.29
N ILE A 335 9.96 -9.67 -5.52
CA ILE A 335 9.64 -8.71 -6.58
C ILE A 335 8.70 -9.38 -7.57
N TYR A 336 7.57 -8.74 -7.81
CA TYR A 336 6.61 -9.14 -8.83
C TYR A 336 6.50 -8.08 -9.93
N GLU A 337 6.13 -8.52 -11.11
CA GLU A 337 5.76 -7.68 -12.25
C GLU A 337 4.29 -7.91 -12.57
N ALA A 338 3.56 -6.83 -12.75
CA ALA A 338 2.18 -6.91 -13.18
C ALA A 338 2.09 -7.39 -14.63
N SER A 339 1.42 -8.52 -14.88
CA SER A 339 1.20 -9.02 -16.24
C SER A 339 0.11 -8.24 -16.96
N GLY A 340 0.33 -7.95 -18.22
CA GLY A 340 -0.64 -7.33 -19.14
C GLY A 340 -0.46 -5.82 -19.27
N LYS A 341 0.38 -5.45 -20.21
CA LYS A 341 0.29 -4.16 -20.93
C LYS A 341 -0.73 -4.28 -22.05
#